data_93da2dbb49f02f9d527157dd777da524
#
_entry.id   93da2dbb49f02f9d527157dd777da524
#
_cell.length_a   1.000
_cell.length_b   1.000
_cell.length_c   1.000
_cell.angle_alpha   90.00
_cell.angle_beta   90.00
_cell.angle_gamma   90.00
#
_symmetry.space_group_name_H-M   'P 1'
#
loop_
_entity.id
_entity.type
_entity.pdbx_description
1 polymer ?
#
loop_
_entity_poly.entity_id
_entity_poly.type
_entity_poly.pdbx_seq_one_letter_code
_entity_poly.pdbx_strand_id
1 'polypeptide(L)'
;MMFAHRIAAFTGPDDVQWAEVPEPAADGVVIDVAAAGVSFADLLQTQGAYQMRVPLPYTPGMDAAGVVRSGTGWGPGQRVAVLVPYGCWQEVISVPPERVLPLPDGMSFEAGAAAPLNYLTGMFALVRRARAQPGETLLVHGAAGGVGTAAVQLGKALGLQTIAVAGDAAKCEFALRCGVDHAVLSTGRQGEGWLAAVRELLGERTVDIVVDPVGNDRMTDSLRSLAPEGRLLVLGFAGGEIPVVKVNRLLLGNTGVLGVASREFFEQRPALVAELWGQLTELRLAGMLGDPPVEAYPFADARGALRAIADRRALGKVVLSRAVLAGSGRAGRGVQPAVAELSRCACVTWISPFYFYSLVTLSR
;
A
#
# COMPACT_ATOMS: atom_id res chain seq x y z
N MET A 1 25.25 -1.96 20.53
CA MET A 1 24.74 -0.62 20.15
C MET A 1 24.43 -0.64 18.68
N MET A 2 23.39 0.06 18.25
CA MET A 2 22.94 0.17 16.86
C MET A 2 22.40 1.58 16.62
N PHE A 3 22.21 1.97 15.37
CA PHE A 3 21.57 3.23 15.02
C PHE A 3 20.07 3.06 14.78
N ALA A 4 19.29 4.07 15.21
CA ALA A 4 17.86 4.15 15.03
C ALA A 4 17.38 5.59 14.80
N HIS A 5 16.29 5.75 14.07
CA HIS A 5 15.55 7.00 14.06
C HIS A 5 14.68 7.11 15.31
N ARG A 6 14.69 8.27 15.94
CA ARG A 6 13.95 8.54 17.19
C ARG A 6 13.06 9.75 17.03
N ILE A 7 11.84 9.63 17.51
CA ILE A 7 10.91 10.73 17.70
C ILE A 7 10.85 11.02 19.20
N ALA A 8 11.31 12.19 19.61
CA ALA A 8 11.32 12.64 21.01
C ALA A 8 10.17 13.62 21.31
N ALA A 9 9.59 14.26 20.28
CA ALA A 9 8.45 15.18 20.40
C ALA A 9 7.62 15.12 19.10
N PHE A 10 6.33 15.50 19.19
CA PHE A 10 5.43 15.55 18.02
C PHE A 10 5.50 16.90 17.31
N THR A 11 6.65 17.21 16.74
CA THR A 11 6.98 18.51 16.14
C THR A 11 7.09 18.44 14.60
N GLY A 12 6.96 17.24 14.04
CA GLY A 12 7.00 17.02 12.60
C GLY A 12 8.25 16.28 12.12
N PRO A 13 8.41 16.14 10.80
CA PRO A 13 9.44 15.30 10.21
C PRO A 13 10.87 15.80 10.43
N ASP A 14 11.06 17.12 10.69
CA ASP A 14 12.39 17.73 10.80
C ASP A 14 13.11 17.39 12.10
N ASP A 15 12.36 16.99 13.12
CA ASP A 15 12.91 16.63 14.44
C ASP A 15 13.17 15.13 14.63
N VAL A 16 13.01 14.32 13.58
CA VAL A 16 13.39 12.91 13.61
C VAL A 16 14.92 12.81 13.76
N GLN A 17 15.37 12.17 14.82
CA GLN A 17 16.78 12.08 15.18
C GLN A 17 17.36 10.74 14.75
N TRP A 18 18.55 10.74 14.14
CA TRP A 18 19.37 9.55 13.93
C TRP A 18 20.33 9.41 15.10
N ALA A 19 20.15 8.39 15.93
CA ALA A 19 20.87 8.26 17.19
C ALA A 19 21.31 6.82 17.46
N GLU A 20 22.39 6.70 18.21
CA GLU A 20 22.86 5.41 18.73
C GLU A 20 21.98 4.99 19.92
N VAL A 21 21.49 3.74 19.88
CA VAL A 21 20.64 3.15 20.91
C VAL A 21 21.09 1.72 21.22
N PRO A 22 20.70 1.14 22.37
CA PRO A 22 20.90 -0.29 22.63
C PRO A 22 20.18 -1.15 21.59
N GLU A 23 20.74 -2.30 21.26
CA GLU A 23 20.00 -3.32 20.50
C GLU A 23 18.78 -3.79 21.29
N PRO A 24 17.67 -4.19 20.60
CA PRO A 24 16.49 -4.69 21.27
C PRO A 24 16.79 -6.01 22.01
N ALA A 25 16.01 -6.31 23.05
CA ALA A 25 16.03 -7.62 23.67
C ALA A 25 15.66 -8.70 22.65
N ALA A 26 16.29 -9.87 22.77
CA ALA A 26 16.06 -11.01 21.87
C ALA A 26 14.87 -11.86 22.37
N ASP A 27 13.72 -11.26 22.56
CA ASP A 27 12.48 -11.88 23.06
C ASP A 27 11.51 -12.30 21.95
N GLY A 28 11.88 -12.04 20.69
CA GLY A 28 11.15 -12.39 19.48
C GLY A 28 12.06 -12.91 18.38
N VAL A 29 11.65 -12.69 17.14
CA VAL A 29 12.49 -12.91 15.96
C VAL A 29 13.37 -11.67 15.77
N VAL A 30 14.67 -11.85 15.90
CA VAL A 30 15.67 -10.79 15.73
C VAL A 30 16.07 -10.71 14.26
N ILE A 31 15.95 -9.54 13.67
CA ILE A 31 16.14 -9.30 12.24
C ILE A 31 17.11 -8.15 12.02
N ASP A 32 18.11 -8.38 11.18
CA ASP A 32 18.93 -7.33 10.59
C ASP A 32 18.16 -6.64 9.50
N VAL A 33 17.78 -5.38 9.71
CA VAL A 33 16.99 -4.61 8.76
C VAL A 33 17.88 -4.15 7.60
N ALA A 34 17.49 -4.52 6.38
CA ALA A 34 18.14 -4.06 5.15
C ALA A 34 17.42 -2.86 4.54
N ALA A 35 16.08 -2.83 4.62
CA ALA A 35 15.26 -1.72 4.18
C ALA A 35 14.02 -1.57 5.07
N ALA A 36 13.52 -0.34 5.21
CA ALA A 36 12.31 -0.01 5.98
C ALA A 36 11.40 0.94 5.20
N GLY A 37 10.10 0.69 5.21
CA GLY A 37 9.13 1.52 4.53
C GLY A 37 8.86 2.83 5.25
N VAL A 38 8.57 3.88 4.47
CA VAL A 38 8.11 5.18 4.95
C VAL A 38 6.73 5.45 4.36
N SER A 39 5.77 5.85 5.20
CA SER A 39 4.38 6.02 4.83
C SER A 39 3.81 7.37 5.26
N PHE A 40 2.65 7.73 4.72
CA PHE A 40 1.92 8.91 5.17
C PHE A 40 1.48 8.80 6.65
N ALA A 41 1.24 7.58 7.14
CA ALA A 41 0.95 7.33 8.55
C ALA A 41 2.14 7.68 9.46
N ASP A 42 3.38 7.37 9.02
CA ASP A 42 4.59 7.77 9.77
C ASP A 42 4.72 9.29 9.82
N LEU A 43 4.43 10.01 8.72
CA LEU A 43 4.40 11.47 8.71
C LEU A 43 3.40 12.01 9.74
N LEU A 44 2.17 11.48 9.77
CA LEU A 44 1.17 11.87 10.76
C LEU A 44 1.60 11.52 12.20
N GLN A 45 2.29 10.41 12.40
CA GLN A 45 2.86 10.04 13.70
C GLN A 45 3.88 11.07 14.20
N THR A 46 4.75 11.61 13.34
CA THR A 46 5.70 12.66 13.75
C THR A 46 5.01 13.94 14.22
N GLN A 47 3.78 14.16 13.78
CA GLN A 47 2.95 15.32 14.11
C GLN A 47 1.98 15.06 15.27
N GLY A 48 1.92 13.83 15.79
CA GLY A 48 0.90 13.42 16.79
C GLY A 48 -0.53 13.40 16.24
N ALA A 49 -0.70 13.43 14.91
CA ALA A 49 -1.98 13.49 14.20
C ALA A 49 -2.51 12.13 13.74
N TYR A 50 -1.75 11.05 13.99
CA TYR A 50 -2.21 9.70 13.68
C TYR A 50 -3.10 9.14 14.80
N GLN A 51 -4.08 8.29 14.45
CA GLN A 51 -5.03 7.73 15.43
C GLN A 51 -4.38 6.89 16.53
N MET A 52 -3.22 6.26 16.24
CA MET A 52 -2.43 5.56 17.24
C MET A 52 -1.38 6.49 17.82
N ARG A 53 -1.47 6.71 19.14
CA ARG A 53 -0.44 7.45 19.88
C ARG A 53 0.57 6.49 20.46
N VAL A 54 1.83 6.67 20.11
CA VAL A 54 2.96 5.91 20.67
C VAL A 54 3.61 6.75 21.77
N PRO A 55 3.91 6.18 22.95
CA PRO A 55 4.64 6.89 24.00
C PRO A 55 6.02 7.35 23.51
N LEU A 56 6.35 8.60 23.81
CA LEU A 56 7.66 9.19 23.49
C LEU A 56 8.71 8.80 24.53
N PRO A 57 9.99 8.63 24.15
CA PRO A 57 10.49 8.62 22.77
C PRO A 57 10.34 7.24 22.12
N TYR A 58 10.10 7.17 20.82
CA TYR A 58 9.96 5.90 20.09
C TYR A 58 10.70 5.91 18.73
N THR A 59 10.86 4.72 18.14
CA THR A 59 11.35 4.51 16.78
C THR A 59 10.15 4.32 15.84
N PRO A 60 10.02 5.09 14.76
CA PRO A 60 8.93 4.92 13.79
C PRO A 60 9.16 3.76 12.81
N GLY A 61 8.24 3.64 11.82
CA GLY A 61 8.28 2.65 10.75
C GLY A 61 7.41 1.43 11.02
N MET A 62 6.52 1.13 10.08
CA MET A 62 5.52 0.05 10.23
C MET A 62 5.88 -1.20 9.45
N ASP A 63 6.71 -1.09 8.42
CA ASP A 63 7.12 -2.19 7.56
C ASP A 63 8.63 -2.17 7.32
N ALA A 64 9.24 -3.35 7.23
CA ALA A 64 10.65 -3.52 6.90
C ALA A 64 10.89 -4.87 6.24
N ALA A 65 12.07 -5.02 5.65
CA ALA A 65 12.60 -6.30 5.19
C ALA A 65 14.06 -6.45 5.59
N GLY A 66 14.48 -7.69 5.80
CA GLY A 66 15.83 -7.98 6.26
C GLY A 66 16.11 -9.46 6.36
N VAL A 67 17.10 -9.79 7.18
CA VAL A 67 17.60 -11.15 7.38
C VAL A 67 17.49 -11.54 8.85
N VAL A 68 16.94 -12.70 9.11
CA VAL A 68 16.82 -13.27 10.47
C VAL A 68 18.21 -13.55 11.04
N ARG A 69 18.48 -13.03 12.24
CA ARG A 69 19.63 -13.44 13.08
C ARG A 69 19.30 -14.67 13.92
N SER A 70 18.14 -14.63 14.57
CA SER A 70 17.67 -15.67 15.48
C SER A 70 16.19 -15.53 15.74
N GLY A 71 15.51 -16.57 16.19
CA GLY A 71 14.12 -16.51 16.62
C GLY A 71 13.41 -17.84 16.51
N THR A 72 12.34 -18.01 17.29
CA THR A 72 11.52 -19.22 17.26
C THR A 72 10.75 -19.33 15.95
N GLY A 73 10.85 -20.47 15.28
CA GLY A 73 10.16 -20.75 14.01
C GLY A 73 10.85 -20.16 12.77
N TRP A 74 11.97 -19.43 12.94
CA TRP A 74 12.72 -18.80 11.85
C TRP A 74 14.22 -19.08 11.98
N GLY A 75 14.84 -19.58 10.91
CA GLY A 75 16.28 -19.89 10.87
C GLY A 75 17.14 -18.67 10.54
N PRO A 76 18.38 -18.58 11.09
CA PRO A 76 19.34 -17.56 10.70
C PRO A 76 19.56 -17.57 9.19
N GLY A 77 19.68 -16.37 8.59
CA GLY A 77 19.90 -16.18 7.16
C GLY A 77 18.59 -16.15 6.32
N GLN A 78 17.45 -16.49 6.89
CA GLN A 78 16.17 -16.38 6.18
C GLN A 78 15.85 -14.92 5.86
N ARG A 79 15.41 -14.69 4.63
CA ARG A 79 14.96 -13.39 4.15
C ARG A 79 13.49 -13.20 4.52
N VAL A 80 13.17 -12.09 5.14
CA VAL A 80 11.84 -11.82 5.69
C VAL A 80 11.41 -10.38 5.47
N ALA A 81 10.10 -10.16 5.48
CA ALA A 81 9.47 -8.87 5.67
C ALA A 81 8.69 -8.87 6.99
N VAL A 82 8.35 -7.70 7.50
CA VAL A 82 7.57 -7.55 8.73
C VAL A 82 6.51 -6.47 8.57
N LEU A 83 5.41 -6.63 9.33
CA LEU A 83 4.37 -5.61 9.49
C LEU A 83 4.08 -5.43 10.98
N VAL A 84 4.46 -4.28 11.52
CA VAL A 84 4.33 -3.94 12.94
C VAL A 84 3.71 -2.54 13.12
N PRO A 85 3.22 -2.18 14.31
CA PRO A 85 2.66 -0.84 14.54
C PRO A 85 3.68 0.30 14.44
N TYR A 86 4.94 0.05 14.81
CA TYR A 86 6.09 0.97 14.77
C TYR A 86 7.38 0.20 15.05
N GLY A 87 8.53 0.84 14.89
CA GLY A 87 9.83 0.28 15.33
C GLY A 87 10.76 -0.18 14.20
N CYS A 88 10.37 -0.03 12.93
CA CYS A 88 11.17 -0.56 11.81
C CYS A 88 12.36 0.32 11.39
N TRP A 89 12.42 1.61 11.78
CA TRP A 89 13.49 2.49 11.31
C TRP A 89 14.73 2.41 12.21
N GLN A 90 15.26 1.22 12.35
CA GLN A 90 16.47 0.90 13.10
C GLN A 90 17.20 -0.29 12.47
N GLU A 91 18.49 -0.45 12.81
CA GLU A 91 19.34 -1.45 12.16
C GLU A 91 18.98 -2.88 12.53
N VAL A 92 18.47 -3.10 13.74
CA VAL A 92 18.05 -4.41 14.26
C VAL A 92 16.70 -4.28 14.95
N ILE A 93 15.77 -5.18 14.65
CA ILE A 93 14.47 -5.28 15.30
C ILE A 93 14.28 -6.64 15.96
N SER A 94 13.49 -6.68 17.03
CA SER A 94 12.95 -7.92 17.60
C SER A 94 11.43 -7.84 17.53
N VAL A 95 10.80 -8.79 16.84
CA VAL A 95 9.36 -8.78 16.58
C VAL A 95 8.73 -10.13 16.91
N PRO A 96 7.45 -10.16 17.31
CA PRO A 96 6.73 -11.42 17.50
C PRO A 96 6.73 -12.27 16.21
N PRO A 97 6.85 -13.59 16.29
CA PRO A 97 6.93 -14.48 15.11
C PRO A 97 5.75 -14.33 14.13
N GLU A 98 4.56 -14.03 14.63
CA GLU A 98 3.34 -13.84 13.84
C GLU A 98 3.33 -12.53 13.02
N ARG A 99 4.30 -11.65 13.25
CA ARG A 99 4.51 -10.41 12.48
C ARG A 99 5.53 -10.56 11.36
N VAL A 100 6.17 -11.74 11.28
CA VAL A 100 7.21 -12.04 10.29
C VAL A 100 6.59 -12.75 9.10
N LEU A 101 6.93 -12.30 7.91
CA LEU A 101 6.41 -12.78 6.64
C LEU A 101 7.59 -13.30 5.79
N PRO A 102 7.49 -14.47 5.16
CA PRO A 102 8.55 -14.95 4.29
C PRO A 102 8.70 -14.02 3.09
N LEU A 103 9.92 -13.57 2.82
CA LEU A 103 10.19 -12.77 1.63
C LEU A 103 10.37 -13.69 0.42
N PRO A 104 9.55 -13.57 -0.65
CA PRO A 104 9.68 -14.39 -1.83
C PRO A 104 11.07 -14.31 -2.46
N ASP A 105 11.54 -15.42 -3.04
CA ASP A 105 12.79 -15.46 -3.75
C ASP A 105 12.80 -14.47 -4.93
N GLY A 106 13.96 -13.82 -5.12
CA GLY A 106 14.14 -12.80 -6.15
C GLY A 106 13.56 -11.42 -5.84
N MET A 107 12.75 -11.25 -4.78
CA MET A 107 12.30 -9.93 -4.34
C MET A 107 13.44 -9.19 -3.62
N SER A 108 13.71 -7.93 -3.98
CA SER A 108 14.69 -7.12 -3.25
C SER A 108 14.20 -6.77 -1.84
N PHE A 109 15.10 -6.36 -0.94
CA PHE A 109 14.69 -5.90 0.40
C PHE A 109 13.89 -4.61 0.35
N GLU A 110 14.17 -3.72 -0.60
CA GLU A 110 13.41 -2.50 -0.83
C GLU A 110 11.96 -2.82 -1.23
N ALA A 111 11.77 -3.74 -2.19
CA ALA A 111 10.44 -4.22 -2.57
C ALA A 111 9.76 -4.95 -1.40
N GLY A 112 10.51 -5.74 -0.64
CA GLY A 112 10.06 -6.42 0.55
C GLY A 112 9.61 -5.48 1.66
N ALA A 113 10.29 -4.35 1.86
CA ALA A 113 9.89 -3.31 2.81
C ALA A 113 8.71 -2.45 2.29
N ALA A 114 8.47 -2.45 0.98
CA ALA A 114 7.39 -1.69 0.36
C ALA A 114 6.04 -2.42 0.35
N ALA A 115 6.06 -3.75 0.41
CA ALA A 115 4.89 -4.57 0.19
C ALA A 115 3.94 -4.69 1.40
N PRO A 116 4.39 -4.97 2.66
CA PRO A 116 3.49 -5.39 3.72
C PRO A 116 2.37 -4.39 3.98
N LEU A 117 2.69 -3.14 4.29
CA LEU A 117 1.67 -2.15 4.64
C LEU A 117 0.72 -1.87 3.47
N ASN A 118 1.24 -1.62 2.27
CA ASN A 118 0.45 -1.13 1.15
C ASN A 118 -0.34 -2.24 0.46
N TYR A 119 0.30 -3.37 0.18
CA TYR A 119 -0.35 -4.45 -0.57
C TYR A 119 -1.29 -5.27 0.29
N LEU A 120 -0.99 -5.49 1.58
CA LEU A 120 -1.96 -6.10 2.49
C LEU A 120 -3.17 -5.19 2.71
N THR A 121 -2.99 -3.87 2.78
CA THR A 121 -4.11 -2.91 2.80
C THR A 121 -4.91 -2.99 1.50
N GLY A 122 -4.27 -3.05 0.34
CA GLY A 122 -4.92 -3.21 -0.96
C GLY A 122 -5.70 -4.52 -1.08
N MET A 123 -5.12 -5.65 -0.67
CA MET A 123 -5.79 -6.95 -0.63
C MET A 123 -7.00 -6.92 0.31
N PHE A 124 -6.83 -6.39 1.51
CA PHE A 124 -7.94 -6.22 2.45
C PHE A 124 -9.05 -5.35 1.84
N ALA A 125 -8.69 -4.25 1.19
CA ALA A 125 -9.64 -3.35 0.53
C ALA A 125 -10.39 -4.05 -0.61
N LEU A 126 -9.67 -4.60 -1.57
CA LEU A 126 -10.28 -5.13 -2.81
C LEU A 126 -10.92 -6.51 -2.60
N VAL A 127 -10.21 -7.44 -1.96
CA VAL A 127 -10.69 -8.82 -1.82
C VAL A 127 -11.70 -8.93 -0.68
N ARG A 128 -11.36 -8.39 0.50
CA ARG A 128 -12.19 -8.61 1.70
C ARG A 128 -13.32 -7.60 1.85
N ARG A 129 -13.07 -6.31 1.60
CA ARG A 129 -14.06 -5.25 1.79
C ARG A 129 -14.93 -5.04 0.56
N ALA A 130 -14.33 -4.82 -0.60
CA ALA A 130 -15.06 -4.63 -1.85
C ALA A 130 -15.60 -5.93 -2.44
N ARG A 131 -14.99 -7.09 -2.18
CA ARG A 131 -15.29 -8.36 -2.84
C ARG A 131 -15.25 -8.19 -4.36
N ALA A 132 -14.16 -7.58 -4.83
CA ALA A 132 -13.96 -7.27 -6.22
C ALA A 132 -14.09 -8.50 -7.13
N GLN A 133 -14.76 -8.34 -8.26
CA GLN A 133 -14.97 -9.40 -9.25
C GLN A 133 -14.23 -9.04 -10.55
N PRO A 134 -13.63 -10.03 -11.25
CA PRO A 134 -13.04 -9.79 -12.55
C PRO A 134 -14.00 -9.09 -13.52
N GLY A 135 -13.49 -8.12 -14.28
CA GLY A 135 -14.26 -7.31 -15.22
C GLY A 135 -14.89 -6.05 -14.63
N GLU A 136 -14.93 -5.88 -13.31
CA GLU A 136 -15.38 -4.64 -12.69
C GLU A 136 -14.40 -3.48 -12.96
N THR A 137 -14.91 -2.26 -12.93
CA THR A 137 -14.15 -1.03 -13.12
C THR A 137 -13.71 -0.46 -11.77
N LEU A 138 -12.41 -0.39 -11.56
CA LEU A 138 -11.76 0.18 -10.37
C LEU A 138 -11.21 1.57 -10.66
N LEU A 139 -11.67 2.57 -9.92
CA LEU A 139 -11.08 3.91 -9.89
C LEU A 139 -10.25 4.10 -8.62
N VAL A 140 -9.03 4.61 -8.78
CA VAL A 140 -8.09 4.82 -7.67
C VAL A 140 -7.69 6.29 -7.59
N HIS A 141 -8.05 6.94 -6.48
CA HIS A 141 -7.53 8.26 -6.14
C HIS A 141 -6.12 8.17 -5.55
N GLY A 142 -5.28 9.20 -5.79
CA GLY A 142 -3.91 9.18 -5.31
C GLY A 142 -3.09 8.00 -5.84
N ALA A 143 -3.36 7.59 -7.08
CA ALA A 143 -2.86 6.36 -7.69
C ALA A 143 -1.33 6.25 -7.80
N ALA A 144 -0.61 7.38 -7.71
CA ALA A 144 0.86 7.40 -7.72
C ALA A 144 1.52 7.30 -6.33
N GLY A 145 0.74 7.28 -5.25
CA GLY A 145 1.26 7.03 -3.89
C GLY A 145 1.32 5.54 -3.56
N GLY A 146 1.93 5.17 -2.43
CA GLY A 146 2.18 3.77 -2.09
C GLY A 146 0.93 2.88 -2.09
N VAL A 147 -0.15 3.27 -1.39
CA VAL A 147 -1.42 2.50 -1.36
C VAL A 147 -2.13 2.55 -2.71
N GLY A 148 -2.11 3.72 -3.39
CA GLY A 148 -2.75 3.86 -4.70
C GLY A 148 -2.11 2.97 -5.75
N THR A 149 -0.78 2.94 -5.79
CA THR A 149 -0.01 2.05 -6.70
C THR A 149 -0.29 0.59 -6.41
N ALA A 150 -0.34 0.19 -5.13
CA ALA A 150 -0.70 -1.17 -4.76
C ALA A 150 -2.13 -1.52 -5.22
N ALA A 151 -3.10 -0.62 -5.04
CA ALA A 151 -4.47 -0.83 -5.50
C ALA A 151 -4.56 -0.97 -7.03
N VAL A 152 -3.79 -0.18 -7.80
CA VAL A 152 -3.70 -0.30 -9.26
C VAL A 152 -3.17 -1.68 -9.67
N GLN A 153 -1.99 -2.05 -9.16
CA GLN A 153 -1.36 -3.33 -9.52
C GLN A 153 -2.19 -4.54 -9.10
N LEU A 154 -2.79 -4.49 -7.90
CA LEU A 154 -3.71 -5.54 -7.43
C LEU A 154 -4.99 -5.59 -8.26
N GLY A 155 -5.55 -4.44 -8.63
CA GLY A 155 -6.70 -4.37 -9.53
C GLY A 155 -6.43 -5.09 -10.85
N LYS A 156 -5.27 -4.85 -11.46
CA LYS A 156 -4.83 -5.56 -12.68
C LYS A 156 -4.69 -7.06 -12.44
N ALA A 157 -4.00 -7.45 -11.36
CA ALA A 157 -3.80 -8.86 -11.02
C ALA A 157 -5.13 -9.60 -10.74
N LEU A 158 -6.16 -8.90 -10.26
CA LEU A 158 -7.51 -9.43 -10.02
C LEU A 158 -8.43 -9.35 -11.25
N GLY A 159 -7.93 -8.90 -12.41
CA GLY A 159 -8.70 -8.81 -13.66
C GLY A 159 -9.69 -7.65 -13.73
N LEU A 160 -9.45 -6.57 -12.97
CA LEU A 160 -10.27 -5.35 -13.00
C LEU A 160 -9.81 -4.42 -14.15
N GLN A 161 -10.75 -3.62 -14.67
CA GLN A 161 -10.40 -2.45 -15.48
C GLN A 161 -10.02 -1.30 -14.55
N THR A 162 -8.85 -0.70 -14.74
CA THR A 162 -8.28 0.23 -13.77
C THR A 162 -8.18 1.66 -14.31
N ILE A 163 -8.62 2.62 -13.50
CA ILE A 163 -8.54 4.05 -13.79
C ILE A 163 -7.80 4.73 -12.64
N ALA A 164 -6.68 5.36 -12.93
CA ALA A 164 -5.93 6.19 -11.99
C ALA A 164 -6.40 7.63 -12.05
N VAL A 165 -6.63 8.26 -10.90
CA VAL A 165 -6.82 9.70 -10.79
C VAL A 165 -5.63 10.30 -10.05
N ALA A 166 -4.88 11.19 -10.72
CA ALA A 166 -3.66 11.78 -10.19
C ALA A 166 -3.61 13.31 -10.38
N GLY A 167 -2.83 13.99 -9.54
CA GLY A 167 -2.84 15.44 -9.44
C GLY A 167 -1.94 16.19 -10.45
N ASP A 168 -1.10 15.47 -11.19
CA ASP A 168 -0.20 16.05 -12.21
C ASP A 168 0.14 15.01 -13.29
N ALA A 169 0.67 15.48 -14.41
CA ALA A 169 1.00 14.65 -15.58
C ALA A 169 2.05 13.59 -15.26
N ALA A 170 3.08 13.92 -14.47
CA ALA A 170 4.15 12.98 -14.11
C ALA A 170 3.61 11.80 -13.29
N LYS A 171 2.63 12.05 -12.41
CA LYS A 171 1.92 11.00 -11.65
C LYS A 171 1.00 10.17 -12.53
N CYS A 172 0.35 10.76 -13.54
CA CYS A 172 -0.42 10.00 -14.52
C CYS A 172 0.49 9.05 -15.31
N GLU A 173 1.63 9.54 -15.81
CA GLU A 173 2.62 8.72 -16.51
C GLU A 173 3.19 7.61 -15.62
N PHE A 174 3.45 7.91 -14.35
CA PHE A 174 3.89 6.90 -13.40
C PHE A 174 2.83 5.81 -13.20
N ALA A 175 1.56 6.17 -13.04
CA ALA A 175 0.47 5.20 -12.89
C ALA A 175 0.34 4.30 -14.13
N LEU A 176 0.49 4.86 -15.34
CA LEU A 176 0.51 4.09 -16.60
C LEU A 176 1.69 3.10 -16.63
N ARG A 177 2.88 3.49 -16.19
CA ARG A 177 4.01 2.56 -16.06
C ARG A 177 3.77 1.46 -15.02
N CYS A 178 2.93 1.71 -14.02
CA CYS A 178 2.49 0.72 -13.04
C CYS A 178 1.41 -0.23 -13.55
N GLY A 179 0.97 -0.08 -14.82
CA GLY A 179 0.06 -1.00 -15.48
C GLY A 179 -1.43 -0.61 -15.40
N VAL A 180 -1.77 0.61 -14.99
CA VAL A 180 -3.16 1.08 -15.05
C VAL A 180 -3.63 1.18 -16.51
N ASP A 181 -4.90 0.87 -16.79
CA ASP A 181 -5.44 0.94 -18.14
C ASP A 181 -5.60 2.39 -18.61
N HIS A 182 -6.05 3.28 -17.69
CA HIS A 182 -6.29 4.67 -17.99
C HIS A 182 -5.84 5.57 -16.84
N ALA A 183 -5.26 6.73 -17.16
CA ALA A 183 -4.89 7.74 -16.19
C ALA A 183 -5.60 9.06 -16.50
N VAL A 184 -6.25 9.63 -15.50
CA VAL A 184 -7.02 10.87 -15.58
C VAL A 184 -6.37 11.92 -14.69
N LEU A 185 -6.12 13.09 -15.26
CA LEU A 185 -5.60 14.24 -14.54
C LEU A 185 -6.72 14.92 -13.74
N SER A 186 -6.50 15.04 -12.43
CA SER A 186 -7.35 15.83 -11.55
C SER A 186 -6.91 17.30 -11.64
N THR A 187 -7.62 18.12 -12.38
CA THR A 187 -7.34 19.55 -12.56
C THR A 187 -8.08 20.40 -11.52
N GLY A 188 -7.49 21.54 -11.11
CA GLY A 188 -8.11 22.48 -10.17
C GLY A 188 -7.63 22.34 -8.72
N ARG A 189 -7.95 23.36 -7.89
CA ARG A 189 -7.49 23.45 -6.50
C ARG A 189 -8.02 22.34 -5.60
N GLN A 190 -9.14 21.72 -5.95
CA GLN A 190 -9.86 20.73 -5.16
C GLN A 190 -10.11 19.42 -5.92
N GLY A 191 -9.35 19.16 -7.00
CA GLY A 191 -9.48 17.91 -7.75
C GLY A 191 -10.69 17.88 -8.69
N GLU A 192 -11.08 19.03 -9.20
CA GLU A 192 -12.16 19.19 -10.17
C GLU A 192 -11.79 18.58 -11.54
N GLY A 193 -12.80 18.33 -12.34
CA GLY A 193 -12.65 17.93 -13.76
C GLY A 193 -12.45 16.44 -14.02
N TRP A 194 -11.96 15.65 -13.08
CA TRP A 194 -11.70 14.23 -13.28
C TRP A 194 -12.97 13.42 -13.56
N LEU A 195 -14.11 13.78 -12.94
CA LEU A 195 -15.37 13.04 -13.13
C LEU A 195 -15.88 13.12 -14.58
N ALA A 196 -15.77 14.31 -15.20
CA ALA A 196 -16.16 14.49 -16.59
C ALA A 196 -15.28 13.65 -17.53
N ALA A 197 -13.96 13.66 -17.30
CA ALA A 197 -13.01 12.85 -18.08
C ALA A 197 -13.24 11.33 -17.89
N VAL A 198 -13.55 10.88 -16.69
CA VAL A 198 -13.90 9.47 -16.43
C VAL A 198 -15.19 9.08 -17.15
N ARG A 199 -16.21 9.93 -17.15
CA ARG A 199 -17.47 9.68 -17.88
C ARG A 199 -17.28 9.63 -19.39
N GLU A 200 -16.47 10.53 -19.92
CA GLU A 200 -16.12 10.52 -21.35
C GLU A 200 -15.39 9.23 -21.73
N LEU A 201 -14.43 8.81 -20.88
CA LEU A 201 -13.66 7.58 -21.06
C LEU A 201 -14.53 6.32 -21.04
N LEU A 202 -15.49 6.25 -20.11
CA LEU A 202 -16.32 5.06 -19.89
C LEU A 202 -17.54 5.00 -20.79
N GLY A 203 -18.02 6.14 -21.32
CA GLY A 203 -19.27 6.23 -22.08
C GLY A 203 -20.48 5.86 -21.20
N GLU A 204 -21.20 4.81 -21.54
CA GLU A 204 -22.36 4.33 -20.78
C GLU A 204 -21.97 3.50 -19.54
N ARG A 205 -20.72 3.05 -19.44
CA ARG A 205 -20.22 2.30 -18.29
C ARG A 205 -19.98 3.25 -17.10
N THR A 206 -20.00 2.67 -15.91
CA THR A 206 -19.81 3.36 -14.64
C THR A 206 -18.71 2.68 -13.83
N VAL A 207 -18.31 3.28 -12.72
CA VAL A 207 -17.27 2.75 -11.82
C VAL A 207 -17.93 1.81 -10.80
N ASP A 208 -17.42 0.60 -10.65
CA ASP A 208 -17.92 -0.36 -9.66
C ASP A 208 -17.27 -0.17 -8.29
N ILE A 209 -15.98 0.16 -8.27
CA ILE A 209 -15.18 0.31 -7.05
C ILE A 209 -14.39 1.62 -7.12
N VAL A 210 -14.47 2.42 -6.06
CA VAL A 210 -13.55 3.55 -5.84
C VAL A 210 -12.67 3.26 -4.64
N VAL A 211 -11.35 3.36 -4.81
CA VAL A 211 -10.37 3.33 -3.72
C VAL A 211 -9.93 4.77 -3.43
N ASP A 212 -10.22 5.25 -2.22
CA ASP A 212 -9.95 6.64 -1.82
C ASP A 212 -9.09 6.74 -0.56
N PRO A 213 -7.76 6.91 -0.69
CA PRO A 213 -6.86 7.27 0.39
C PRO A 213 -6.75 8.79 0.63
N VAL A 214 -7.43 9.60 -0.19
CA VAL A 214 -7.27 11.07 -0.22
C VAL A 214 -8.34 11.79 0.58
N GLY A 215 -9.60 11.36 0.44
CA GLY A 215 -10.74 12.03 1.08
C GLY A 215 -11.00 13.42 0.51
N ASN A 216 -11.42 14.35 1.40
CA ASN A 216 -11.74 15.74 1.06
C ASN A 216 -13.00 15.85 0.14
N ASP A 217 -13.06 16.83 -0.70
CA ASP A 217 -14.20 17.19 -1.59
C ASP A 217 -14.49 16.16 -2.70
N ARG A 218 -13.55 15.24 -2.99
CA ARG A 218 -13.72 14.18 -4.00
C ARG A 218 -14.87 13.21 -3.72
N MET A 219 -15.26 13.08 -2.46
CA MET A 219 -16.28 12.14 -2.00
C MET A 219 -17.59 12.24 -2.80
N THR A 220 -18.08 13.45 -3.04
CA THR A 220 -19.34 13.66 -3.77
C THR A 220 -19.25 13.16 -5.22
N ASP A 221 -18.17 13.47 -5.91
CA ASP A 221 -17.99 13.07 -7.30
C ASP A 221 -17.61 11.59 -7.42
N SER A 222 -16.91 11.06 -6.44
CA SER A 222 -16.68 9.60 -6.33
C SER A 222 -17.99 8.84 -6.21
N LEU A 223 -18.94 9.30 -5.39
CA LEU A 223 -20.27 8.70 -5.31
C LEU A 223 -21.08 8.87 -6.60
N ARG A 224 -20.90 9.97 -7.34
CA ARG A 224 -21.56 10.21 -8.63
C ARG A 224 -21.00 9.36 -9.78
N SER A 225 -19.79 8.84 -9.63
CA SER A 225 -19.16 7.97 -10.62
C SER A 225 -19.60 6.51 -10.49
N LEU A 226 -20.15 6.11 -9.32
CA LEU A 226 -20.46 4.73 -9.02
C LEU A 226 -21.67 4.22 -9.81
N ALA A 227 -21.58 2.96 -10.23
CA ALA A 227 -22.69 2.14 -10.68
C ALA A 227 -23.69 1.88 -9.53
N PRO A 228 -24.93 1.49 -9.82
CA PRO A 228 -25.76 0.81 -8.82
C PRO A 228 -25.00 -0.39 -8.21
N GLU A 229 -25.11 -0.59 -6.89
CA GLU A 229 -24.32 -1.56 -6.10
C GLU A 229 -22.82 -1.27 -6.02
N GLY A 230 -22.36 -0.17 -6.64
CA GLY A 230 -20.98 0.30 -6.54
C GLY A 230 -20.60 0.69 -5.11
N ARG A 231 -19.31 0.60 -4.79
CA ARG A 231 -18.79 0.84 -3.44
C ARG A 231 -17.54 1.70 -3.43
N LEU A 232 -17.57 2.71 -2.57
CA LEU A 232 -16.44 3.58 -2.28
C LEU A 232 -15.73 3.08 -1.02
N LEU A 233 -14.45 2.82 -1.14
CA LEU A 233 -13.58 2.38 -0.05
C LEU A 233 -12.82 3.58 0.51
N VAL A 234 -13.04 3.88 1.78
CA VAL A 234 -12.34 4.96 2.50
C VAL A 234 -11.12 4.37 3.21
N LEU A 235 -9.92 4.75 2.75
CA LEU A 235 -8.66 4.26 3.28
C LEU A 235 -7.91 5.31 4.12
N GLY A 236 -8.20 6.60 3.89
CA GLY A 236 -7.50 7.67 4.58
C GLY A 236 -7.95 9.05 4.11
N PHE A 237 -7.28 10.07 4.66
CA PHE A 237 -7.61 11.47 4.45
C PHE A 237 -6.34 12.29 4.14
N ALA A 238 -5.52 11.81 3.19
CA ALA A 238 -4.28 12.49 2.80
C ALA A 238 -4.53 13.88 2.19
N GLY A 239 -5.77 14.20 1.81
CA GLY A 239 -6.21 15.54 1.41
C GLY A 239 -6.35 16.53 2.57
N GLY A 240 -6.39 16.05 3.81
CA GLY A 240 -6.43 16.86 5.03
C GLY A 240 -7.80 16.93 5.72
N GLU A 241 -8.91 16.80 4.99
CA GLU A 241 -10.25 16.89 5.54
C GLU A 241 -10.99 15.55 5.50
N ILE A 242 -11.73 15.26 6.57
CA ILE A 242 -12.65 14.12 6.63
C ILE A 242 -13.94 14.51 5.91
N PRO A 243 -14.31 13.84 4.81
CA PRO A 243 -15.47 14.23 4.03
C PRO A 243 -16.79 13.88 4.72
N VAL A 244 -17.83 14.66 4.41
CA VAL A 244 -19.19 14.42 4.86
C VAL A 244 -20.02 13.82 3.75
N VAL A 245 -20.73 12.72 4.02
CA VAL A 245 -21.62 12.05 3.08
C VAL A 245 -23.07 12.38 3.41
N LYS A 246 -23.80 12.91 2.42
CA LYS A 246 -25.27 13.00 2.49
C LYS A 246 -25.86 11.63 2.17
N VAL A 247 -26.37 10.92 3.18
CA VAL A 247 -26.81 9.52 3.08
C VAL A 247 -27.95 9.28 2.06
N ASN A 248 -28.73 10.31 1.71
CA ASN A 248 -29.73 10.21 0.63
C ASN A 248 -29.09 9.89 -0.74
N ARG A 249 -27.81 10.24 -0.96
CA ARG A 249 -27.08 9.86 -2.18
C ARG A 249 -26.84 8.36 -2.26
N LEU A 250 -26.57 7.72 -1.11
CA LEU A 250 -26.38 6.26 -1.04
C LEU A 250 -27.70 5.55 -1.31
N LEU A 251 -28.81 6.05 -0.70
CA LEU A 251 -30.14 5.50 -0.90
C LEU A 251 -30.56 5.56 -2.37
N LEU A 252 -30.44 6.73 -3.01
CA LEU A 252 -30.91 6.93 -4.39
C LEU A 252 -30.00 6.29 -5.43
N GLY A 253 -28.70 6.18 -5.15
CA GLY A 253 -27.72 5.53 -6.03
C GLY A 253 -27.64 4.02 -5.83
N ASN A 254 -28.26 3.46 -4.79
CA ASN A 254 -28.05 2.07 -4.34
C ASN A 254 -26.54 1.76 -4.21
N THR A 255 -25.77 2.67 -3.62
CA THR A 255 -24.31 2.57 -3.49
C THR A 255 -23.88 2.45 -2.04
N GLY A 256 -22.64 1.97 -1.80
CA GLY A 256 -22.07 1.79 -0.47
C GLY A 256 -20.83 2.63 -0.22
N VAL A 257 -20.61 3.04 1.04
CA VAL A 257 -19.33 3.57 1.54
C VAL A 257 -18.80 2.62 2.60
N LEU A 258 -17.60 2.11 2.41
CA LEU A 258 -16.97 1.09 3.25
C LEU A 258 -15.67 1.61 3.86
N GLY A 259 -15.53 1.51 5.17
CA GLY A 259 -14.26 1.79 5.85
C GLY A 259 -13.23 0.68 5.64
N VAL A 260 -11.95 1.07 5.49
CA VAL A 260 -10.81 0.16 5.32
C VAL A 260 -9.74 0.52 6.37
N ALA A 261 -9.98 0.12 7.61
CA ALA A 261 -9.03 0.22 8.71
C ALA A 261 -8.28 -1.12 8.83
N SER A 262 -7.34 -1.38 7.93
CA SER A 262 -6.64 -2.67 7.82
C SER A 262 -5.86 -3.01 9.08
N ARG A 263 -5.13 -2.07 9.66
CA ARG A 263 -4.34 -2.27 10.89
C ARG A 263 -5.21 -2.77 12.05
N GLU A 264 -6.27 -2.04 12.37
CA GLU A 264 -7.19 -2.36 13.46
C GLU A 264 -7.85 -3.74 13.25
N PHE A 265 -8.09 -4.10 11.99
CA PHE A 265 -8.65 -5.39 11.64
C PHE A 265 -7.64 -6.53 11.79
N PHE A 266 -6.39 -6.31 11.36
CA PHE A 266 -5.30 -7.29 11.46
C PHE A 266 -4.87 -7.54 12.91
N GLU A 267 -4.94 -6.54 13.78
CA GLU A 267 -4.72 -6.72 15.23
C GLU A 267 -5.73 -7.68 15.86
N GLN A 268 -6.98 -7.62 15.41
CA GLN A 268 -8.04 -8.53 15.89
C GLN A 268 -7.99 -9.91 15.20
N ARG A 269 -7.37 -10.01 14.03
CA ARG A 269 -7.32 -11.22 13.20
C ARG A 269 -5.94 -11.40 12.57
N PRO A 270 -4.90 -11.68 13.36
CA PRO A 270 -3.52 -11.75 12.86
C PRO A 270 -3.32 -12.84 11.81
N ALA A 271 -4.05 -13.97 11.87
CA ALA A 271 -3.98 -15.02 10.87
C ALA A 271 -4.34 -14.55 9.45
N LEU A 272 -5.19 -13.53 9.32
CA LEU A 272 -5.54 -12.97 8.01
C LEU A 272 -4.34 -12.34 7.30
N VAL A 273 -3.36 -11.81 8.05
CA VAL A 273 -2.14 -11.23 7.47
C VAL A 273 -1.35 -12.29 6.70
N ALA A 274 -1.15 -13.47 7.31
CA ALA A 274 -0.45 -14.58 6.67
C ALA A 274 -1.24 -15.14 5.47
N GLU A 275 -2.56 -15.23 5.57
CA GLU A 275 -3.44 -15.64 4.46
C GLU A 275 -3.31 -14.69 3.27
N LEU A 276 -3.47 -13.39 3.48
CA LEU A 276 -3.38 -12.38 2.41
C LEU A 276 -1.96 -12.29 1.85
N TRP A 277 -0.92 -12.48 2.67
CA TRP A 277 0.46 -12.53 2.21
C TRP A 277 0.72 -13.74 1.33
N GLY A 278 0.15 -14.90 1.66
CA GLY A 278 0.17 -16.09 0.81
C GLY A 278 -0.44 -15.83 -0.56
N GLN A 279 -1.64 -15.24 -0.61
CA GLN A 279 -2.31 -14.88 -1.86
C GLN A 279 -1.48 -13.87 -2.70
N LEU A 280 -0.86 -12.87 -2.07
CA LEU A 280 0.06 -11.94 -2.74
C LEU A 280 1.26 -12.67 -3.35
N THR A 281 1.83 -13.61 -2.62
CA THR A 281 2.97 -14.42 -3.09
C THR A 281 2.56 -15.29 -4.27
N GLU A 282 1.38 -15.90 -4.24
CA GLU A 282 0.83 -16.68 -5.35
C GLU A 282 0.63 -15.85 -6.61
N LEU A 283 0.04 -14.64 -6.50
CA LEU A 283 -0.12 -13.71 -7.63
C LEU A 283 1.25 -13.31 -8.23
N ARG A 284 2.24 -13.10 -7.38
CA ARG A 284 3.60 -12.80 -7.82
C ARG A 284 4.24 -13.99 -8.54
N LEU A 285 4.18 -15.20 -7.97
CA LEU A 285 4.74 -16.40 -8.59
C LEU A 285 4.06 -16.74 -9.92
N ALA A 286 2.79 -16.42 -10.05
CA ALA A 286 2.05 -16.54 -11.32
C ALA A 286 2.42 -15.44 -12.35
N GLY A 287 3.29 -14.49 -12.00
CA GLY A 287 3.67 -13.37 -12.87
C GLY A 287 2.57 -12.32 -13.07
N MET A 288 1.49 -12.39 -12.28
CA MET A 288 0.35 -11.46 -12.34
C MET A 288 0.59 -10.18 -11.54
N LEU A 289 1.49 -10.23 -10.57
CA LEU A 289 1.84 -9.10 -9.71
C LEU A 289 3.34 -8.83 -9.77
N GLY A 290 3.73 -7.63 -10.22
CA GLY A 290 5.10 -7.16 -10.21
C GLY A 290 5.58 -6.69 -8.84
N ASP A 291 6.87 -6.35 -8.74
CA ASP A 291 7.42 -5.74 -7.53
C ASP A 291 6.81 -4.35 -7.29
N PRO A 292 6.65 -3.96 -6.02
CA PRO A 292 6.30 -2.61 -5.65
C PRO A 292 7.29 -1.59 -6.24
N PRO A 293 6.83 -0.54 -6.94
CA PRO A 293 7.70 0.57 -7.31
C PRO A 293 8.14 1.33 -6.07
N VAL A 294 9.45 1.54 -5.93
CA VAL A 294 10.05 2.17 -4.76
C VAL A 294 10.85 3.42 -5.10
N GLU A 295 10.82 4.41 -4.20
CA GLU A 295 11.73 5.54 -4.17
C GLU A 295 12.62 5.37 -2.92
N ALA A 296 13.90 5.02 -3.13
CA ALA A 296 14.79 4.66 -2.04
C ALA A 296 15.64 5.87 -1.58
N TYR A 297 15.73 6.02 -0.26
CA TYR A 297 16.56 6.99 0.45
C TYR A 297 17.63 6.28 1.26
N PRO A 298 18.79 6.93 1.55
CA PRO A 298 19.75 6.41 2.51
C PRO A 298 19.07 6.09 3.85
N PHE A 299 19.46 4.98 4.48
CA PHE A 299 18.80 4.55 5.72
C PHE A 299 18.83 5.62 6.83
N ALA A 300 19.85 6.46 6.86
CA ALA A 300 19.98 7.56 7.82
C ALA A 300 19.15 8.81 7.45
N ASP A 301 18.53 8.89 6.26
CA ASP A 301 17.82 10.08 5.76
C ASP A 301 16.29 9.95 5.82
N ALA A 302 15.75 9.60 7.00
CA ALA A 302 14.30 9.58 7.19
C ALA A 302 13.65 10.97 7.05
N ARG A 303 14.39 12.05 7.31
CA ARG A 303 13.88 13.43 7.14
C ARG A 303 13.61 13.72 5.67
N GLY A 304 14.57 13.42 4.77
CA GLY A 304 14.39 13.57 3.32
C GLY A 304 13.25 12.74 2.79
N ALA A 305 13.15 11.50 3.24
CA ALA A 305 12.07 10.57 2.88
C ALA A 305 10.68 11.10 3.31
N LEU A 306 10.54 11.57 4.55
CA LEU A 306 9.29 12.15 5.07
C LEU A 306 8.91 13.45 4.36
N ARG A 307 9.88 14.31 4.04
CA ARG A 307 9.65 15.54 3.27
C ARG A 307 9.14 15.24 1.86
N ALA A 308 9.65 14.20 1.19
CA ALA A 308 9.13 13.79 -0.12
C ALA A 308 7.64 13.44 -0.06
N ILE A 309 7.20 12.79 1.03
CA ILE A 309 5.78 12.48 1.27
C ILE A 309 4.99 13.76 1.60
N ALA A 310 5.50 14.59 2.52
CA ALA A 310 4.84 15.83 2.94
C ALA A 310 4.61 16.79 1.76
N ASP A 311 5.60 16.92 0.88
CA ASP A 311 5.56 17.76 -0.32
C ASP A 311 4.77 17.11 -1.48
N ARG A 312 4.22 15.91 -1.28
CA ARG A 312 3.48 15.13 -2.30
C ARG A 312 4.29 14.87 -3.58
N ARG A 313 5.64 14.75 -3.45
CA ARG A 313 6.56 14.49 -4.57
C ARG A 313 6.83 13.00 -4.78
N ALA A 314 6.62 12.19 -3.75
CA ALA A 314 6.90 10.76 -3.79
C ALA A 314 6.08 10.02 -4.86
N LEU A 315 6.74 9.09 -5.55
CA LEU A 315 6.15 8.18 -6.53
C LEU A 315 6.33 6.73 -6.07
N GLY A 316 5.22 6.02 -5.92
CA GLY A 316 5.21 4.67 -5.34
C GLY A 316 5.42 4.67 -3.83
N LYS A 317 6.12 3.67 -3.31
CA LYS A 317 6.45 3.57 -1.88
C LYS A 317 7.83 4.15 -1.61
N VAL A 318 7.92 5.03 -0.65
CA VAL A 318 9.20 5.52 -0.12
C VAL A 318 9.79 4.48 0.82
N VAL A 319 11.09 4.21 0.71
CA VAL A 319 11.81 3.28 1.57
C VAL A 319 13.16 3.85 2.01
N LEU A 320 13.56 3.56 3.23
CA LEU A 320 14.93 3.73 3.72
C LEU A 320 15.71 2.46 3.38
N SER A 321 16.85 2.57 2.72
CA SER A 321 17.65 1.41 2.32
C SER A 321 19.12 1.55 2.74
N ARG A 322 19.68 0.47 3.26
CA ARG A 322 21.11 0.38 3.58
C ARG A 322 22.00 0.20 2.34
N ALA A 323 21.40 -0.19 1.21
CA ALA A 323 22.10 -0.27 -0.07
C ALA A 323 22.35 1.11 -0.72
N VAL A 324 21.57 2.15 -0.32
CA VAL A 324 21.74 3.52 -0.81
C VAL A 324 22.72 4.28 0.08
N LEU A 325 23.87 4.68 -0.47
CA LEU A 325 24.89 5.42 0.26
C LEU A 325 24.50 6.90 0.47
N ALA A 326 24.83 7.44 1.64
CA ALA A 326 24.69 8.86 1.92
C ALA A 326 25.57 9.68 0.95
N GLY A 327 24.95 10.55 0.16
CA GLY A 327 25.65 11.39 -0.84
C GLY A 327 25.33 11.07 -2.30
N SER A 328 24.70 9.96 -2.62
CA SER A 328 24.15 9.70 -3.96
C SER A 328 22.82 10.43 -4.17
N GLY A 329 22.86 11.76 -4.22
CA GLY A 329 21.71 12.58 -4.54
C GLY A 329 21.18 12.26 -5.95
N ARG A 330 19.91 11.86 -6.04
CA ARG A 330 19.17 11.50 -7.26
C ARG A 330 19.62 10.23 -7.97
N ALA A 331 19.21 9.10 -7.47
CA ALA A 331 19.11 7.87 -8.26
C ALA A 331 17.67 7.63 -8.69
N GLY A 332 17.22 8.37 -9.64
CA GLY A 332 15.98 8.10 -10.36
C GLY A 332 16.31 7.70 -11.79
N ARG A 333 17.10 6.66 -12.02
CA ARG A 333 17.10 5.96 -13.31
C ARG A 333 16.58 4.57 -13.07
N GLY A 334 15.27 4.42 -13.36
CA GLY A 334 14.61 3.14 -13.36
C GLY A 334 15.39 2.14 -14.20
N VAL A 335 15.55 0.95 -13.67
CA VAL A 335 15.83 -0.25 -14.44
C VAL A 335 14.67 -0.37 -15.44
N GLN A 336 14.94 -0.18 -16.72
CA GLN A 336 13.98 -0.47 -17.78
C GLN A 336 13.72 -1.98 -17.73
N PRO A 337 12.48 -2.44 -17.58
CA PRO A 337 12.16 -3.81 -17.93
C PRO A 337 12.32 -3.95 -19.44
N ALA A 338 13.07 -4.96 -19.89
CA ALA A 338 13.11 -5.37 -21.27
C ALA A 338 11.68 -5.60 -21.76
N VAL A 339 11.27 -4.86 -22.78
CA VAL A 339 10.00 -5.06 -23.48
C VAL A 339 10.14 -6.37 -24.24
N ALA A 340 9.62 -7.45 -23.67
CA ALA A 340 9.36 -8.68 -24.41
C ALA A 340 8.06 -8.48 -25.18
N GLU A 341 8.14 -8.49 -26.51
CA GLU A 341 7.00 -8.57 -27.40
C GLU A 341 6.14 -9.80 -27.06
N LEU A 342 4.98 -9.55 -26.49
CA LEU A 342 3.95 -10.58 -26.33
C LEU A 342 2.98 -10.50 -27.51
N SER A 343 3.29 -11.26 -28.55
CA SER A 343 2.33 -11.66 -29.55
C SER A 343 1.68 -12.99 -29.12
N ARG A 344 0.34 -12.99 -29.16
CA ARG A 344 -0.62 -14.10 -29.18
C ARG A 344 -1.33 -14.44 -27.90
N CYS A 345 -2.61 -14.06 -27.91
CA CYS A 345 -3.69 -14.57 -27.06
C CYS A 345 -3.73 -16.09 -27.02
N ALA A 346 -3.75 -16.64 -25.81
CA ALA A 346 -4.36 -17.94 -25.55
C ALA A 346 -5.47 -17.73 -24.53
N CYS A 347 -6.72 -17.92 -24.94
CA CYS A 347 -7.85 -18.03 -24.04
C CYS A 347 -7.65 -19.22 -23.10
N VAL A 348 -7.37 -18.97 -21.84
CA VAL A 348 -7.46 -19.97 -20.77
C VAL A 348 -8.75 -19.71 -20.03
N THR A 349 -9.69 -20.63 -20.18
CA THR A 349 -10.93 -20.67 -19.38
C THR A 349 -10.59 -20.89 -17.91
N TRP A 350 -10.79 -19.87 -17.11
CA TRP A 350 -10.59 -19.90 -15.66
C TRP A 350 -11.79 -20.60 -15.00
N ILE A 351 -11.53 -21.74 -14.33
CA ILE A 351 -12.45 -22.35 -13.36
C ILE A 351 -12.08 -21.69 -12.00
N SER A 352 -13.02 -20.90 -11.48
CA SER A 352 -12.92 -20.21 -10.21
C SER A 352 -12.73 -21.19 -9.05
N PRO A 353 -11.71 -21.03 -8.16
CA PRO A 353 -11.53 -21.89 -6.98
C PRO A 353 -12.52 -21.61 -5.83
N PHE A 354 -13.52 -20.76 -6.00
CA PHE A 354 -14.41 -20.33 -4.92
C PHE A 354 -15.72 -21.10 -4.80
N TYR A 355 -15.90 -22.25 -5.49
CA TYR A 355 -17.07 -23.12 -5.35
C TYR A 355 -16.70 -24.50 -4.79
N PHE A 356 -16.24 -24.54 -3.53
CA PHE A 356 -16.18 -25.79 -2.77
C PHE A 356 -16.53 -25.53 -1.30
N TYR A 357 -17.76 -25.15 -0.99
CA TYR A 357 -18.39 -25.38 0.30
C TYR A 357 -19.91 -25.23 0.18
N SER A 358 -20.57 -26.27 -0.28
CA SER A 358 -21.95 -26.65 0.06
C SER A 358 -22.43 -27.77 -0.86
N LEU A 359 -22.16 -28.99 -0.50
CA LEU A 359 -22.94 -30.17 -0.88
C LEU A 359 -22.41 -31.38 -0.10
N VAL A 360 -22.65 -31.41 1.20
CA VAL A 360 -22.82 -32.66 1.95
C VAL A 360 -23.83 -32.36 3.07
N THR A 361 -24.97 -32.91 2.93
CA THR A 361 -25.91 -33.55 3.85
C THR A 361 -27.34 -33.20 3.54
N LEU A 362 -27.96 -34.04 2.74
CA LEU A 362 -29.36 -34.41 2.86
C LEU A 362 -29.53 -35.81 2.24
N SER A 363 -29.30 -36.83 3.08
CA SER A 363 -29.99 -38.12 2.95
C SER A 363 -29.82 -38.86 4.27
N ARG A 364 -30.77 -38.75 5.10
CA ARG A 364 -31.60 -39.69 5.88
C ARG A 364 -32.20 -38.99 7.08
#